data_2127db5ba2f08db04171a9189529ce25
#
_entry.id   2127db5ba2f08db04171a9189529ce25
#
_cell.length_a   1.000
_cell.length_b   1.000
_cell.length_c   1.000
_cell.angle_alpha   90.00
_cell.angle_beta   90.00
_cell.angle_gamma   90.00
#
_symmetry.space_group_name_H-M   'P 1'
#
loop_
_entity.id
_entity.type
_entity.pdbx_description
1 polymer ?
#
loop_
_entity_poly.entity_id
_entity_poly.type
_entity_poly.pdbx_seq_one_letter_code
_entity_poly.pdbx_strand_id
1 'polypeptide(L)'
;MHPGINNFSEIGKLNKVLLHRIGHEVEGLVPDNFARLLFDDIPFLAQAQKEHDAFAKLLRDNGVEVVYYVEETAKAISTPELKKAFLNDILDESNLNSAAVREAIFDYLYAMPEKEMVSKIISGVRKEDIGIFEAKTLSDLIKSDYPFYMDPMPNLYFTRDPGACVGNGLNIHHMNTAARRREAILLRYMYNYNKDFAPEGSKLWYDYDDPYSVEGGDVLVLNKDTVAIGLSQRTTTVGIECFAMKILTQSTFKRVLVFDIPKKRASAGFRAGSPRRPGRRRPGVGRSRERRRRRRDAAR
;
A
#
# COMPACT_ATOMS: atom_id res chain seq x y z
N MET A 1 -27.22 -8.16 -8.93
CA MET A 1 -26.13 -7.36 -8.35
C MET A 1 -25.38 -8.24 -7.39
N HIS A 2 -24.06 -8.32 -7.52
CA HIS A 2 -23.26 -8.99 -6.51
C HIS A 2 -23.23 -8.11 -5.26
N PRO A 3 -23.34 -8.68 -4.03
CA PRO A 3 -23.13 -7.91 -2.82
C PRO A 3 -21.72 -7.29 -2.88
N GLY A 4 -21.57 -6.02 -2.52
CA GLY A 4 -20.30 -5.30 -2.73
C GLY A 4 -19.11 -5.96 -2.05
N ILE A 5 -19.21 -6.24 -0.75
CA ILE A 5 -18.14 -6.90 0.02
C ILE A 5 -18.63 -8.27 0.47
N ASN A 6 -18.00 -9.33 -0.04
CA ASN A 6 -18.36 -10.72 0.28
C ASN A 6 -17.17 -11.67 0.02
N ASN A 7 -16.23 -11.72 0.96
CA ASN A 7 -15.05 -12.58 0.86
C ASN A 7 -14.99 -13.63 1.97
N PHE A 8 -15.27 -14.88 1.63
CA PHE A 8 -15.19 -16.03 2.53
C PHE A 8 -14.15 -17.06 2.11
N SER A 9 -13.28 -16.75 1.14
CA SER A 9 -12.25 -17.67 0.66
C SER A 9 -11.22 -16.97 -0.20
N GLU A 10 -9.94 -17.28 -0.02
CA GLU A 10 -8.84 -16.80 -0.89
C GLU A 10 -8.79 -17.57 -2.24
N ILE A 11 -9.46 -18.72 -2.35
CA ILE A 11 -9.43 -19.58 -3.53
C ILE A 11 -10.78 -19.75 -4.20
N GLY A 12 -11.81 -19.04 -3.72
CA GLY A 12 -13.13 -19.05 -4.32
C GLY A 12 -13.17 -18.26 -5.63
N LYS A 13 -14.33 -18.33 -6.33
CA LYS A 13 -14.53 -17.54 -7.54
C LYS A 13 -14.44 -16.05 -7.22
N LEU A 14 -13.53 -15.36 -7.90
CA LEU A 14 -13.42 -13.90 -7.82
C LEU A 14 -14.50 -13.29 -8.72
N ASN A 15 -15.32 -12.40 -8.14
CA ASN A 15 -16.38 -11.72 -8.88
C ASN A 15 -16.06 -10.26 -9.15
N LYS A 16 -15.40 -9.57 -8.19
CA LYS A 16 -15.03 -8.15 -8.27
C LYS A 16 -13.66 -7.93 -7.61
N VAL A 17 -12.85 -7.08 -8.19
CA VAL A 17 -11.53 -6.74 -7.65
C VAL A 17 -11.25 -5.26 -7.80
N LEU A 18 -10.68 -4.67 -6.74
CA LEU A 18 -10.15 -3.31 -6.75
C LEU A 18 -8.67 -3.36 -7.12
N LEU A 19 -8.29 -2.68 -8.17
CA LEU A 19 -6.91 -2.55 -8.64
C LEU A 19 -6.46 -1.08 -8.65
N HIS A 20 -5.16 -0.88 -8.71
CA HIS A 20 -4.56 0.39 -9.08
C HIS A 20 -3.65 0.18 -10.29
N ARG A 21 -3.95 0.88 -11.39
CA ARG A 21 -3.07 0.88 -12.55
C ARG A 21 -1.87 1.77 -12.27
N ILE A 22 -0.69 1.20 -12.32
CA ILE A 22 0.56 1.90 -12.04
C ILE A 22 0.66 3.15 -12.91
N GLY A 23 0.92 4.29 -12.29
CA GLY A 23 1.03 5.61 -12.92
C GLY A 23 2.38 6.28 -12.66
N HIS A 24 2.40 7.60 -12.74
CA HIS A 24 3.63 8.40 -12.59
C HIS A 24 4.22 8.38 -11.18
N GLU A 25 3.56 7.79 -10.20
CA GLU A 25 4.07 7.61 -8.84
C GLU A 25 5.38 6.81 -8.80
N VAL A 26 5.59 5.88 -9.74
CA VAL A 26 6.83 5.10 -9.81
C VAL A 26 7.99 5.88 -10.45
N GLU A 27 7.69 6.88 -11.26
CA GLU A 27 8.70 7.79 -11.84
C GLU A 27 9.18 8.84 -10.81
N GLY A 28 8.47 8.97 -9.70
CA GLY A 28 8.87 9.78 -8.55
C GLY A 28 9.87 9.09 -7.61
N LEU A 29 10.21 7.83 -7.88
CA LEU A 29 11.20 7.09 -7.11
C LEU A 29 12.61 7.60 -7.45
N VAL A 30 13.36 7.94 -6.41
CA VAL A 30 14.77 8.36 -6.49
C VAL A 30 15.55 7.63 -5.39
N PRO A 31 16.87 7.42 -5.52
CA PRO A 31 17.66 6.70 -4.51
C PRO A 31 17.45 7.22 -3.09
N ASP A 32 17.28 8.52 -2.92
CA ASP A 32 17.10 9.18 -1.61
C ASP A 32 15.78 8.83 -0.92
N ASN A 33 14.76 8.37 -1.67
CA ASN A 33 13.46 8.00 -1.11
C ASN A 33 13.17 6.49 -1.11
N PHE A 34 14.02 5.65 -1.71
CA PHE A 34 13.78 4.21 -1.80
C PHE A 34 13.49 3.55 -0.46
N ALA A 35 14.36 3.75 0.52
CA ALA A 35 14.19 3.15 1.84
C ALA A 35 12.89 3.59 2.52
N ARG A 36 12.53 4.87 2.39
CA ARG A 36 11.34 5.47 2.98
C ARG A 36 10.06 5.05 2.27
N LEU A 37 10.10 4.92 0.93
CA LEU A 37 8.98 4.50 0.10
C LEU A 37 8.95 2.98 -0.13
N LEU A 38 9.85 2.21 0.53
CA LEU A 38 9.88 0.75 0.51
C LEU A 38 10.15 0.13 -0.87
N PHE A 39 10.88 0.83 -1.73
CA PHE A 39 11.34 0.35 -3.02
C PHE A 39 12.85 0.09 -3.00
N ASP A 40 13.32 -0.79 -3.88
CA ASP A 40 14.73 -1.13 -4.05
C ASP A 40 15.24 -0.74 -5.45
N ASP A 41 14.31 -0.41 -6.39
CA ASP A 41 14.63 -0.02 -7.77
C ASP A 41 13.45 0.75 -8.39
N ILE A 42 13.66 1.35 -9.56
CA ILE A 42 12.64 2.11 -10.31
C ILE A 42 12.00 1.19 -11.35
N PRO A 43 10.70 0.88 -11.26
CA PRO A 43 9.99 0.14 -12.30
C PRO A 43 9.93 0.94 -13.62
N PHE A 44 10.09 0.26 -14.75
CA PHE A 44 9.88 0.89 -16.05
C PHE A 44 8.38 1.03 -16.34
N LEU A 45 7.85 2.24 -16.22
CA LEU A 45 6.42 2.54 -16.22
C LEU A 45 5.69 1.94 -17.44
N ALA A 46 6.18 2.14 -18.65
CA ALA A 46 5.50 1.68 -19.86
C ALA A 46 5.33 0.14 -19.90
N GLN A 47 6.34 -0.61 -19.43
CA GLN A 47 6.25 -2.06 -19.34
C GLN A 47 5.34 -2.50 -18.19
N ALA A 48 5.42 -1.87 -17.02
CA ALA A 48 4.58 -2.15 -15.88
C ALA A 48 3.09 -1.92 -16.21
N GLN A 49 2.77 -0.85 -16.94
CA GLN A 49 1.41 -0.59 -17.41
C GLN A 49 0.92 -1.65 -18.38
N LYS A 50 1.74 -2.07 -19.35
CA LYS A 50 1.40 -3.11 -20.30
C LYS A 50 1.10 -4.46 -19.61
N GLU A 51 1.91 -4.81 -18.62
CA GLU A 51 1.73 -6.04 -17.83
C GLU A 51 0.48 -5.95 -16.95
N HIS A 52 0.23 -4.81 -16.32
CA HIS A 52 -0.98 -4.57 -15.54
C HIS A 52 -2.24 -4.63 -16.42
N ASP A 53 -2.22 -4.01 -17.59
CA ASP A 53 -3.36 -4.01 -18.52
C ASP A 53 -3.66 -5.44 -19.01
N ALA A 54 -2.63 -6.24 -19.28
CA ALA A 54 -2.78 -7.65 -19.62
C ALA A 54 -3.38 -8.47 -18.46
N PHE A 55 -2.94 -8.23 -17.23
CA PHE A 55 -3.49 -8.84 -16.02
C PHE A 55 -4.97 -8.47 -15.82
N ALA A 56 -5.30 -7.19 -15.90
CA ALA A 56 -6.66 -6.70 -15.78
C ALA A 56 -7.58 -7.26 -16.90
N LYS A 57 -7.05 -7.38 -18.11
CA LYS A 57 -7.78 -8.02 -19.24
C LYS A 57 -8.06 -9.49 -18.94
N LEU A 58 -7.08 -10.25 -18.46
CA LEU A 58 -7.27 -11.65 -18.09
C LEU A 58 -8.38 -11.82 -17.05
N LEU A 59 -8.44 -10.95 -16.04
CA LEU A 59 -9.51 -10.98 -15.05
C LEU A 59 -10.88 -10.73 -15.69
N ARG A 60 -11.02 -9.72 -16.55
CA ARG A 60 -12.26 -9.40 -17.25
C ARG A 60 -12.71 -10.53 -18.19
N ASP A 61 -11.76 -11.13 -18.92
CA ASP A 61 -12.03 -12.26 -19.82
C ASP A 61 -12.56 -13.50 -19.04
N ASN A 62 -12.25 -13.59 -17.73
CA ASN A 62 -12.78 -14.62 -16.82
C ASN A 62 -14.03 -14.15 -16.03
N GLY A 63 -14.66 -13.07 -16.44
CA GLY A 63 -15.91 -12.58 -15.87
C GLY A 63 -15.77 -11.85 -14.54
N VAL A 64 -14.56 -11.35 -14.21
CA VAL A 64 -14.29 -10.54 -13.02
C VAL A 64 -14.56 -9.06 -13.32
N GLU A 65 -15.36 -8.42 -12.50
CA GLU A 65 -15.50 -6.96 -12.52
C GLU A 65 -14.23 -6.31 -11.96
N VAL A 66 -13.55 -5.54 -12.79
CA VAL A 66 -12.32 -4.81 -12.38
C VAL A 66 -12.66 -3.34 -12.20
N VAL A 67 -12.50 -2.84 -10.98
CA VAL A 67 -12.65 -1.43 -10.62
C VAL A 67 -11.31 -0.84 -10.16
N TYR A 68 -11.16 0.46 -10.21
CA TYR A 68 -9.89 1.12 -9.95
C TYR A 68 -9.97 2.17 -8.85
N TYR A 69 -8.88 2.29 -8.07
CA TYR A 69 -8.77 3.24 -6.97
C TYR A 69 -9.10 4.67 -7.36
N VAL A 70 -8.57 5.14 -8.48
CA VAL A 70 -8.77 6.53 -8.94
C VAL A 70 -10.24 6.82 -9.21
N GLU A 71 -10.90 5.93 -9.95
CA GLU A 71 -12.30 6.05 -10.33
C GLU A 71 -13.23 5.95 -9.12
N GLU A 72 -13.01 4.96 -8.26
CA GLU A 72 -13.87 4.73 -7.11
C GLU A 72 -13.70 5.81 -6.03
N THR A 73 -12.48 6.33 -5.83
CA THR A 73 -12.24 7.46 -4.94
C THR A 73 -12.89 8.74 -5.50
N ALA A 74 -12.73 9.01 -6.80
CA ALA A 74 -13.35 10.18 -7.42
C ALA A 74 -14.88 10.20 -7.27
N LYS A 75 -15.54 9.04 -7.39
CA LYS A 75 -16.97 8.91 -7.10
C LYS A 75 -17.30 9.22 -5.65
N ALA A 76 -16.47 8.78 -4.72
CA ALA A 76 -16.68 8.99 -3.28
C ALA A 76 -16.59 10.45 -2.85
N ILE A 77 -15.83 11.27 -3.58
CA ILE A 77 -15.59 12.69 -3.27
C ILE A 77 -16.29 13.65 -4.23
N SER A 78 -17.41 13.24 -4.80
CA SER A 78 -18.13 13.97 -5.87
C SER A 78 -18.81 15.26 -5.42
N THR A 79 -18.86 15.57 -4.12
CA THR A 79 -19.37 16.86 -3.64
C THR A 79 -18.25 17.77 -3.17
N PRO A 80 -18.41 19.10 -3.24
CA PRO A 80 -17.39 20.05 -2.78
C PRO A 80 -16.96 19.82 -1.33
N GLU A 81 -17.90 19.48 -0.46
CA GLU A 81 -17.65 19.23 0.96
C GLU A 81 -16.78 17.99 1.16
N LEU A 82 -17.10 16.88 0.50
CA LEU A 82 -16.34 15.64 0.57
C LEU A 82 -14.96 15.80 -0.08
N LYS A 83 -14.86 16.49 -1.22
CA LYS A 83 -13.60 16.81 -1.86
C LYS A 83 -12.67 17.61 -0.96
N LYS A 84 -13.22 18.63 -0.28
CA LYS A 84 -12.49 19.46 0.69
C LYS A 84 -12.03 18.64 1.91
N ALA A 85 -12.93 17.83 2.48
CA ALA A 85 -12.63 16.99 3.63
C ALA A 85 -11.52 15.97 3.29
N PHE A 86 -11.68 15.25 2.17
CA PHE A 86 -10.69 14.29 1.67
C PHE A 86 -9.30 14.93 1.48
N LEU A 87 -9.26 16.10 0.85
CA LEU A 87 -8.00 16.76 0.60
C LEU A 87 -7.32 17.21 1.90
N ASN A 88 -8.08 17.66 2.90
CA ASN A 88 -7.52 17.97 4.21
C ASN A 88 -6.94 16.74 4.90
N ASP A 89 -7.66 15.60 4.92
CA ASP A 89 -7.17 14.36 5.52
C ASP A 89 -5.87 13.88 4.85
N ILE A 90 -5.78 13.96 3.52
CA ILE A 90 -4.57 13.65 2.76
C ILE A 90 -3.40 14.57 3.13
N LEU A 91 -3.65 15.87 3.26
CA LEU A 91 -2.61 16.85 3.59
C LEU A 91 -2.14 16.70 5.03
N ASP A 92 -3.02 16.36 5.95
CA ASP A 92 -2.68 16.13 7.37
C ASP A 92 -1.71 14.93 7.51
N GLU A 93 -1.88 13.88 6.70
CA GLU A 93 -0.96 12.73 6.65
C GLU A 93 0.27 12.95 5.75
N SER A 94 0.43 14.12 5.14
CA SER A 94 1.53 14.37 4.20
C SER A 94 2.79 14.97 4.84
N ASN A 95 2.82 15.11 6.19
CA ASN A 95 3.95 15.65 6.94
C ASN A 95 4.47 17.01 6.43
N LEU A 96 3.56 17.91 6.05
CA LEU A 96 3.91 19.23 5.54
C LEU A 96 4.27 20.17 6.71
N ASN A 97 5.51 20.63 6.75
CA ASN A 97 6.03 21.47 7.84
C ASN A 97 5.70 22.95 7.69
N SER A 98 5.14 23.38 6.57
CA SER A 98 4.82 24.76 6.25
C SER A 98 3.33 24.93 5.98
N ALA A 99 2.67 25.85 6.70
CA ALA A 99 1.27 26.18 6.45
C ALA A 99 1.08 26.84 5.08
N ALA A 100 2.03 27.65 4.61
CA ALA A 100 1.96 28.29 3.30
C ALA A 100 2.07 27.26 2.16
N VAL A 101 2.98 26.26 2.30
CA VAL A 101 3.08 25.13 1.35
C VAL A 101 1.80 24.30 1.36
N ARG A 102 1.25 24.01 2.54
CA ARG A 102 0.00 23.28 2.68
C ARG A 102 -1.17 23.97 1.96
N GLU A 103 -1.30 25.29 2.16
CA GLU A 103 -2.33 26.11 1.50
C GLU A 103 -2.15 26.12 -0.02
N ALA A 104 -0.94 26.34 -0.51
CA ALA A 104 -0.63 26.33 -1.93
C ALA A 104 -0.91 24.97 -2.60
N ILE A 105 -0.58 23.87 -1.93
CA ILE A 105 -0.91 22.51 -2.41
C ILE A 105 -2.43 22.29 -2.40
N PHE A 106 -3.11 22.75 -1.34
CA PHE A 106 -4.57 22.63 -1.25
C PHE A 106 -5.24 23.36 -2.44
N ASP A 107 -4.90 24.59 -2.71
CA ASP A 107 -5.49 25.38 -3.80
C ASP A 107 -5.20 24.76 -5.17
N TYR A 108 -3.95 24.33 -5.37
CA TYR A 108 -3.53 23.66 -6.61
C TYR A 108 -4.34 22.38 -6.89
N LEU A 109 -4.49 21.52 -5.88
CA LEU A 109 -5.19 20.24 -6.04
C LEU A 109 -6.71 20.45 -6.08
N TYR A 110 -7.27 21.36 -5.28
CA TYR A 110 -8.70 21.60 -5.22
C TYR A 110 -9.28 22.16 -6.52
N ALA A 111 -8.47 22.89 -7.29
CA ALA A 111 -8.85 23.42 -8.61
C ALA A 111 -9.02 22.33 -9.68
N MET A 112 -8.45 21.13 -9.47
CA MET A 112 -8.53 20.02 -10.44
C MET A 112 -9.89 19.32 -10.38
N PRO A 113 -10.36 18.69 -11.47
CA PRO A 113 -11.42 17.68 -11.41
C PRO A 113 -11.04 16.52 -10.47
N GLU A 114 -12.00 15.87 -9.83
CA GLU A 114 -11.78 14.86 -8.79
C GLU A 114 -10.81 13.75 -9.23
N LYS A 115 -11.02 13.20 -10.42
CA LYS A 115 -10.17 12.13 -10.96
C LYS A 115 -8.72 12.58 -11.19
N GLU A 116 -8.52 13.77 -11.70
CA GLU A 116 -7.19 14.34 -11.91
C GLU A 116 -6.53 14.64 -10.57
N MET A 117 -7.26 15.20 -9.61
CA MET A 117 -6.80 15.45 -8.26
C MET A 117 -6.32 14.17 -7.59
N VAL A 118 -7.12 13.10 -7.62
CA VAL A 118 -6.75 11.81 -7.03
C VAL A 118 -5.49 11.25 -7.73
N SER A 119 -5.43 11.29 -9.05
CA SER A 119 -4.25 10.85 -9.81
C SER A 119 -3.00 11.66 -9.45
N LYS A 120 -3.15 12.98 -9.29
CA LYS A 120 -2.04 13.86 -8.90
C LYS A 120 -1.57 13.60 -7.46
N ILE A 121 -2.50 13.39 -6.53
CA ILE A 121 -2.18 12.99 -5.15
C ILE A 121 -1.37 11.69 -5.12
N ILE A 122 -1.75 10.68 -5.90
CA ILE A 122 -1.04 9.40 -6.00
C ILE A 122 0.35 9.60 -6.60
N SER A 123 0.47 10.40 -7.65
CA SER A 123 1.76 10.69 -8.32
C SER A 123 2.69 11.57 -7.49
N GLY A 124 2.17 12.20 -6.44
CA GLY A 124 2.89 13.17 -5.61
C GLY A 124 2.85 14.58 -6.19
N VAL A 125 3.08 15.58 -5.33
CA VAL A 125 3.16 16.99 -5.72
C VAL A 125 4.60 17.44 -5.67
N ARG A 126 5.13 17.80 -6.84
CA ARG A 126 6.50 18.29 -6.99
C ARG A 126 6.58 19.77 -6.60
N LYS A 127 7.78 20.24 -6.27
CA LYS A 127 8.02 21.66 -6.00
C LYS A 127 7.75 22.54 -7.23
N GLU A 128 8.03 22.01 -8.41
CA GLU A 128 7.76 22.70 -9.70
C GLU A 128 6.26 22.84 -10.04
N ASP A 129 5.40 21.97 -9.47
CA ASP A 129 3.95 22.04 -9.65
C ASP A 129 3.33 23.25 -8.93
N ILE A 130 3.96 23.66 -7.82
CA ILE A 130 3.52 24.75 -6.97
C ILE A 130 4.33 25.98 -7.35
N GLY A 131 3.68 27.02 -7.81
CA GLY A 131 4.32 28.27 -8.16
C GLY A 131 5.09 28.90 -6.99
N ILE A 132 5.65 30.07 -7.21
CA ILE A 132 6.35 30.84 -6.18
C ILE A 132 5.32 31.28 -5.13
N PHE A 133 5.54 30.91 -3.87
CA PHE A 133 4.77 31.39 -2.74
C PHE A 133 5.67 32.23 -1.79
N GLU A 134 5.05 33.11 -1.02
CA GLU A 134 5.76 33.95 -0.07
C GLU A 134 6.20 33.13 1.14
N ALA A 135 7.52 33.05 1.37
CA ALA A 135 8.09 32.37 2.53
C ALA A 135 7.76 33.17 3.82
N LYS A 136 7.02 32.55 4.74
CA LYS A 136 6.59 33.16 6.01
C LYS A 136 7.30 32.60 7.23
N THR A 137 7.93 31.43 7.09
CA THR A 137 8.56 30.71 8.19
C THR A 137 9.99 30.29 7.85
N LEU A 138 10.76 29.92 8.86
CA LEU A 138 12.11 29.38 8.66
C LEU A 138 12.08 28.09 7.80
N SER A 139 11.05 27.27 7.96
CA SER A 139 10.87 26.05 7.18
C SER A 139 10.71 26.34 5.68
N ASP A 140 10.09 27.46 5.31
CA ASP A 140 9.91 27.87 3.92
C ASP A 140 11.24 28.33 3.28
N LEU A 141 12.19 28.79 4.10
CA LEU A 141 13.49 29.29 3.65
C LEU A 141 14.53 28.19 3.48
N ILE A 142 14.32 27.00 4.13
CA ILE A 142 15.24 25.88 4.02
C ILE A 142 15.12 25.25 2.63
N LYS A 143 16.19 25.38 1.86
CA LYS A 143 16.29 24.71 0.56
C LYS A 143 16.60 23.23 0.76
N SER A 144 15.85 22.40 0.09
CA SER A 144 16.08 20.95 -0.01
C SER A 144 16.08 20.56 -1.48
N ASP A 145 17.05 19.74 -1.89
CA ASP A 145 17.14 19.22 -3.26
C ASP A 145 16.10 18.13 -3.55
N TYR A 146 15.40 17.65 -2.53
CA TYR A 146 14.31 16.70 -2.70
C TYR A 146 13.17 17.30 -3.53
N PRO A 147 12.74 16.63 -4.64
CA PRO A 147 11.88 17.28 -5.66
C PRO A 147 10.41 17.41 -5.25
N PHE A 148 9.97 16.76 -4.17
CA PHE A 148 8.56 16.74 -3.79
C PHE A 148 8.29 17.56 -2.53
N TYR A 149 7.13 18.22 -2.49
CA TYR A 149 6.47 18.65 -1.26
C TYR A 149 5.65 17.51 -0.66
N MET A 150 4.91 16.79 -1.49
CA MET A 150 4.12 15.64 -1.08
C MET A 150 4.60 14.41 -1.85
N ASP A 151 5.04 13.39 -1.12
CA ASP A 151 5.57 12.15 -1.69
C ASP A 151 4.57 11.43 -2.60
N PRO A 152 5.04 10.73 -3.63
CA PRO A 152 4.21 9.80 -4.38
C PRO A 152 3.80 8.59 -3.53
N MET A 153 2.79 7.84 -3.99
CA MET A 153 2.30 6.61 -3.36
C MET A 153 2.59 5.37 -4.24
N PRO A 154 3.86 5.01 -4.45
CA PRO A 154 4.22 3.95 -5.39
C PRO A 154 3.78 2.55 -4.94
N ASN A 155 3.46 2.37 -3.65
CA ASN A 155 2.98 1.10 -3.11
C ASN A 155 1.48 0.87 -3.31
N LEU A 156 0.72 1.84 -3.82
CA LEU A 156 -0.74 1.72 -3.97
C LEU A 156 -1.15 0.58 -4.91
N TYR A 157 -0.27 0.16 -5.83
CA TYR A 157 -0.57 -1.00 -6.68
C TYR A 157 -0.65 -2.32 -5.89
N PHE A 158 -0.14 -2.38 -4.65
CA PHE A 158 -0.39 -3.45 -3.68
C PHE A 158 -1.71 -3.20 -2.96
N THR A 159 -2.81 -3.34 -3.68
CA THR A 159 -4.16 -2.94 -3.22
C THR A 159 -4.67 -3.74 -2.01
N ARG A 160 -4.04 -4.87 -1.68
CA ARG A 160 -4.36 -5.69 -0.52
C ARG A 160 -3.91 -5.07 0.80
N ASP A 161 -2.80 -4.34 0.81
CA ASP A 161 -2.19 -3.88 2.05
C ASP A 161 -3.00 -2.80 2.77
N PRO A 162 -3.57 -1.76 2.09
CA PRO A 162 -4.39 -0.72 2.73
C PRO A 162 -5.72 -1.23 3.27
N GLY A 163 -6.21 -2.37 2.79
CA GLY A 163 -7.45 -2.95 3.28
C GLY A 163 -7.74 -4.34 2.74
N ALA A 164 -8.43 -5.14 3.55
CA ALA A 164 -8.80 -6.50 3.23
C ALA A 164 -10.30 -6.74 3.41
N CYS A 165 -10.93 -7.36 2.41
CA CYS A 165 -12.29 -7.84 2.52
C CYS A 165 -12.31 -9.14 3.33
N VAL A 166 -13.10 -9.17 4.41
CA VAL A 166 -13.24 -10.33 5.29
C VAL A 166 -14.73 -10.59 5.55
N GLY A 167 -15.25 -11.70 5.07
CA GLY A 167 -16.68 -11.98 5.13
C GLY A 167 -17.49 -10.89 4.40
N ASN A 168 -18.47 -10.32 5.06
CA ASN A 168 -19.30 -9.23 4.58
C ASN A 168 -18.84 -7.85 5.01
N GLY A 169 -17.55 -7.72 5.34
CA GLY A 169 -16.99 -6.44 5.79
C GLY A 169 -15.58 -6.19 5.30
N LEU A 170 -15.12 -4.99 5.60
CA LEU A 170 -13.82 -4.46 5.22
C LEU A 170 -12.98 -4.17 6.47
N ASN A 171 -11.69 -4.40 6.37
CA ASN A 171 -10.69 -3.78 7.22
C ASN A 171 -10.07 -2.62 6.46
N ILE A 172 -10.05 -1.44 7.03
CA ILE A 172 -9.27 -0.30 6.56
C ILE A 172 -8.10 -0.18 7.51
N HIS A 173 -6.89 -0.37 7.01
CA HIS A 173 -5.75 -0.62 7.86
C HIS A 173 -5.07 0.67 8.33
N HIS A 174 -4.70 0.70 9.61
CA HIS A 174 -3.70 1.65 10.08
C HIS A 174 -2.32 1.14 9.66
N MET A 175 -1.77 1.75 8.61
CA MET A 175 -0.49 1.32 8.04
C MET A 175 0.66 1.61 9.01
N ASN A 176 1.53 0.62 9.24
CA ASN A 176 2.70 0.77 10.10
C ASN A 176 3.67 1.85 9.60
N THR A 177 3.83 1.95 8.28
CA THR A 177 4.74 2.91 7.65
C THR A 177 3.99 4.20 7.30
N ALA A 178 4.44 5.34 7.83
CA ALA A 178 3.84 6.65 7.57
C ALA A 178 3.69 6.98 6.08
N ALA A 179 4.66 6.57 5.24
CA ALA A 179 4.61 6.78 3.79
C ALA A 179 3.38 6.13 3.12
N ARG A 180 2.78 5.10 3.75
CA ARG A 180 1.63 4.36 3.20
C ARG A 180 0.28 4.73 3.84
N ARG A 181 0.25 5.58 4.86
CA ARG A 181 -1.00 5.91 5.58
C ARG A 181 -2.04 6.57 4.68
N ARG A 182 -1.61 7.41 3.74
CA ARG A 182 -2.50 8.06 2.78
C ARG A 182 -3.23 7.08 1.86
N GLU A 183 -2.66 5.89 1.60
CA GLU A 183 -3.32 4.85 0.80
C GLU A 183 -4.63 4.37 1.45
N ALA A 184 -4.64 4.22 2.77
CA ALA A 184 -5.83 3.81 3.52
C ALA A 184 -6.92 4.88 3.55
N ILE A 185 -6.56 6.18 3.47
CA ILE A 185 -7.54 7.27 3.40
C ILE A 185 -8.39 7.16 2.12
N LEU A 186 -7.79 6.84 0.97
CA LEU A 186 -8.54 6.62 -0.27
C LEU A 186 -9.61 5.56 -0.06
N LEU A 187 -9.24 4.42 0.52
CA LEU A 187 -10.14 3.30 0.79
C LEU A 187 -11.24 3.67 1.79
N ARG A 188 -10.91 4.48 2.82
CA ARG A 188 -11.87 4.97 3.81
C ARG A 188 -12.96 5.82 3.16
N TYR A 189 -12.59 6.72 2.25
CA TYR A 189 -13.56 7.54 1.52
C TYR A 189 -14.43 6.69 0.58
N MET A 190 -13.85 5.73 -0.13
CA MET A 190 -14.62 4.77 -0.94
C MET A 190 -15.63 3.99 -0.09
N TYR A 191 -15.22 3.50 1.08
CA TYR A 191 -16.11 2.77 1.98
C TYR A 191 -17.26 3.62 2.51
N ASN A 192 -16.97 4.84 2.94
CA ASN A 192 -17.96 5.69 3.61
C ASN A 192 -18.93 6.39 2.63
N TYR A 193 -18.48 6.71 1.42
CA TYR A 193 -19.21 7.62 0.52
C TYR A 193 -19.50 7.06 -0.86
N ASN A 194 -18.99 5.86 -1.21
CA ASN A 194 -19.30 5.20 -2.48
C ASN A 194 -20.13 3.94 -2.25
N LYS A 195 -21.45 4.06 -2.46
CA LYS A 195 -22.41 2.95 -2.24
C LYS A 195 -22.26 1.80 -3.23
N ASP A 196 -21.66 2.03 -4.41
CA ASP A 196 -21.36 0.96 -5.38
C ASP A 196 -20.18 0.12 -4.90
N PHE A 197 -19.26 0.72 -4.12
CA PHE A 197 -18.12 0.05 -3.51
C PHE A 197 -18.51 -0.66 -2.20
N ALA A 198 -19.12 0.05 -1.27
CA ALA A 198 -19.58 -0.48 0.01
C ALA A 198 -21.10 -0.21 0.18
N PRO A 199 -21.96 -1.15 -0.24
CA PRO A 199 -23.40 -1.05 -0.07
C PRO A 199 -23.82 -0.93 1.39
N GLU A 200 -25.00 -0.39 1.62
CA GLU A 200 -25.57 -0.29 2.95
C GLU A 200 -25.62 -1.66 3.66
N GLY A 201 -25.17 -1.69 4.91
CA GLY A 201 -25.06 -2.93 5.70
C GLY A 201 -23.71 -3.61 5.61
N SER A 202 -22.77 -3.13 4.77
CA SER A 202 -21.37 -3.56 4.82
C SER A 202 -20.79 -3.28 6.20
N LYS A 203 -20.00 -4.23 6.73
CA LYS A 203 -19.38 -4.10 8.06
C LYS A 203 -17.99 -3.50 7.95
N LEU A 204 -17.59 -2.75 8.98
CA LEU A 204 -16.23 -2.27 9.16
C LEU A 204 -15.62 -2.96 10.37
N TRP A 205 -14.67 -3.89 10.13
CA TRP A 205 -14.06 -4.68 11.21
C TRP A 205 -12.89 -3.94 11.86
N TYR A 206 -12.18 -3.13 11.08
CA TYR A 206 -11.05 -2.33 11.51
C TYR A 206 -11.06 -1.01 10.75
N ASP A 207 -10.76 0.10 11.43
CA ASP A 207 -10.75 1.42 10.80
C ASP A 207 -9.34 2.03 10.84
N TYR A 208 -9.11 2.99 9.96
CA TYR A 208 -7.90 3.80 9.89
C TYR A 208 -7.54 4.46 11.24
N ASP A 209 -8.55 4.87 12.02
CA ASP A 209 -8.37 5.54 13.31
C ASP A 209 -8.02 4.56 14.46
N ASP A 210 -8.10 3.25 14.24
CA ASP A 210 -7.64 2.27 15.21
C ASP A 210 -6.09 2.40 15.37
N PRO A 211 -5.55 2.57 16.60
CA PRO A 211 -4.19 3.06 16.79
C PRO A 211 -3.08 2.03 16.54
N TYR A 212 -3.42 0.78 16.30
CA TYR A 212 -2.49 -0.32 16.15
C TYR A 212 -2.40 -0.79 14.71
N SER A 213 -1.19 -1.05 14.21
CA SER A 213 -1.02 -1.45 12.82
C SER A 213 -1.51 -2.86 12.54
N VAL A 214 -2.28 -2.99 11.46
CA VAL A 214 -2.66 -4.23 10.78
C VAL A 214 -2.51 -3.96 9.28
N GLU A 215 -1.87 -4.86 8.54
CA GLU A 215 -1.77 -4.75 7.08
C GLU A 215 -2.39 -5.97 6.39
N GLY A 216 -3.09 -5.74 5.28
CA GLY A 216 -3.90 -6.76 4.61
C GLY A 216 -3.11 -7.90 3.99
N GLY A 217 -1.81 -7.71 3.75
CA GLY A 217 -0.91 -8.79 3.35
C GLY A 217 -0.76 -9.88 4.41
N ASP A 218 -1.03 -9.54 5.68
CA ASP A 218 -1.02 -10.48 6.80
C ASP A 218 -2.39 -11.12 7.07
N VAL A 219 -3.48 -10.70 6.41
CA VAL A 219 -4.84 -11.18 6.65
C VAL A 219 -5.31 -12.10 5.53
N LEU A 220 -5.65 -13.36 5.84
CA LEU A 220 -6.12 -14.36 4.88
C LEU A 220 -7.44 -14.98 5.33
N VAL A 221 -8.43 -15.00 4.47
CA VAL A 221 -9.72 -15.64 4.71
C VAL A 221 -9.66 -17.09 4.22
N LEU A 222 -9.46 -18.03 5.13
CA LEU A 222 -9.31 -19.44 4.78
C LEU A 222 -10.62 -20.09 4.34
N ASN A 223 -11.69 -19.78 5.08
CA ASN A 223 -13.05 -20.25 4.80
C ASN A 223 -14.06 -19.41 5.61
N LYS A 224 -15.35 -19.76 5.51
CA LYS A 224 -16.46 -19.06 6.18
C LYS A 224 -16.39 -19.00 7.72
N ASP A 225 -15.55 -19.83 8.34
CA ASP A 225 -15.44 -19.94 9.80
C ASP A 225 -14.06 -19.49 10.32
N THR A 226 -13.06 -19.29 9.46
CA THR A 226 -11.67 -19.16 9.88
C THR A 226 -10.91 -18.10 9.09
N VAL A 227 -10.29 -17.18 9.82
CA VAL A 227 -9.32 -16.21 9.30
C VAL A 227 -7.93 -16.57 9.82
N ALA A 228 -6.91 -16.48 8.99
CA ALA A 228 -5.51 -16.54 9.40
C ALA A 228 -4.92 -15.12 9.37
N ILE A 229 -4.09 -14.81 10.36
CA ILE A 229 -3.42 -13.51 10.43
C ILE A 229 -1.96 -13.69 10.86
N GLY A 230 -1.07 -12.99 10.17
CA GLY A 230 0.36 -12.98 10.47
C GLY A 230 0.71 -11.91 11.51
N LEU A 231 1.38 -12.31 12.58
CA LEU A 231 2.09 -11.39 13.46
C LEU A 231 3.44 -11.08 12.81
N SER A 232 3.63 -9.84 12.35
CA SER A 232 4.78 -9.45 11.54
C SER A 232 5.43 -8.15 12.03
N GLN A 233 6.31 -7.55 11.23
CA GLN A 233 6.79 -6.18 11.47
C GLN A 233 5.71 -5.11 11.25
N ARG A 234 4.64 -5.46 10.52
CA ARG A 234 3.59 -4.53 10.07
C ARG A 234 2.28 -4.72 10.80
N THR A 235 2.06 -5.90 11.37
CA THR A 235 0.84 -6.25 12.10
C THR A 235 1.19 -6.60 13.54
N THR A 236 0.64 -5.81 14.47
CA THR A 236 0.93 -5.92 15.90
C THR A 236 -0.01 -6.91 16.61
N THR A 237 0.41 -7.43 17.77
CA THR A 237 -0.43 -8.30 18.62
C THR A 237 -1.73 -7.63 19.02
N VAL A 238 -1.67 -6.36 19.46
CA VAL A 238 -2.86 -5.62 19.90
C VAL A 238 -3.80 -5.34 18.72
N GLY A 239 -3.25 -5.03 17.53
CA GLY A 239 -4.05 -4.88 16.31
C GLY A 239 -4.79 -6.17 15.96
N ILE A 240 -4.12 -7.33 16.08
CA ILE A 240 -4.74 -8.66 15.89
C ILE A 240 -5.87 -8.89 16.90
N GLU A 241 -5.63 -8.57 18.16
CA GLU A 241 -6.64 -8.75 19.23
C GLU A 241 -7.87 -7.87 19.01
N CYS A 242 -7.68 -6.59 18.65
CA CYS A 242 -8.78 -5.67 18.33
C CYS A 242 -9.60 -6.17 17.14
N PHE A 243 -8.94 -6.59 16.06
CA PHE A 243 -9.60 -7.15 14.89
C PHE A 243 -10.32 -8.46 15.23
N ALA A 244 -9.65 -9.40 15.91
CA ALA A 244 -10.22 -10.68 16.28
C ALA A 244 -11.45 -10.54 17.18
N MET A 245 -11.44 -9.61 18.14
CA MET A 245 -12.57 -9.34 19.01
C MET A 245 -13.80 -8.92 18.17
N LYS A 246 -13.65 -7.98 17.26
CA LYS A 246 -14.76 -7.51 16.41
C LYS A 246 -15.29 -8.64 15.52
N ILE A 247 -14.40 -9.38 14.84
CA ILE A 247 -14.84 -10.40 13.88
C ILE A 247 -15.46 -11.63 14.55
N LEU A 248 -14.95 -12.06 15.71
CA LEU A 248 -15.50 -13.20 16.45
C LEU A 248 -16.83 -12.90 17.14
N THR A 249 -17.10 -11.64 17.49
CA THR A 249 -18.34 -11.24 18.20
C THR A 249 -19.44 -10.74 17.26
N GLN A 250 -19.07 -10.22 16.06
CA GLN A 250 -20.02 -9.51 15.19
C GLN A 250 -20.18 -10.15 13.81
N SER A 251 -19.53 -11.30 13.56
CA SER A 251 -19.61 -12.01 12.29
C SER A 251 -19.89 -13.51 12.49
N THR A 252 -19.85 -14.25 11.38
CA THR A 252 -19.99 -15.74 11.38
C THR A 252 -18.68 -16.47 11.63
N PHE A 253 -17.56 -15.76 11.69
CA PHE A 253 -16.25 -16.37 11.94
C PHE A 253 -16.15 -16.89 13.38
N LYS A 254 -15.51 -18.06 13.53
CA LYS A 254 -15.39 -18.76 14.81
C LYS A 254 -13.94 -18.89 15.27
N ARG A 255 -12.99 -18.66 14.36
CA ARG A 255 -11.57 -18.86 14.62
C ARG A 255 -10.73 -17.80 13.93
N VAL A 256 -9.75 -17.29 14.67
CA VAL A 256 -8.65 -16.50 14.15
C VAL A 256 -7.37 -17.26 14.47
N LEU A 257 -6.65 -17.70 13.44
CA LEU A 257 -5.36 -18.39 13.58
C LEU A 257 -4.24 -17.36 13.44
N VAL A 258 -3.40 -17.26 14.45
CA VAL A 258 -2.28 -16.31 14.47
C VAL A 258 -0.99 -17.07 14.17
N PHE A 259 -0.22 -16.57 13.19
CA PHE A 259 1.07 -17.10 12.78
C PHE A 259 2.17 -16.10 13.10
N ASP A 260 3.16 -16.48 13.91
CA ASP A 260 4.34 -15.65 14.15
C ASP A 260 5.28 -15.72 12.94
N ILE A 261 5.42 -14.61 12.24
CA ILE A 261 6.23 -14.49 11.01
C ILE A 261 7.60 -13.93 11.38
N PRO A 262 8.70 -14.56 10.91
CA PRO A 262 10.04 -14.04 11.16
C PRO A 262 10.17 -12.56 10.74
N LYS A 263 10.60 -11.69 11.68
CA LYS A 263 10.71 -10.24 11.50
C LYS A 263 11.93 -9.86 10.67
N LYS A 264 11.98 -10.33 9.41
CA LYS A 264 13.00 -9.94 8.42
C LYS A 264 12.30 -9.29 7.24
N ARG A 265 12.90 -8.23 6.65
CA ARG A 265 12.31 -7.49 5.50
C ARG A 265 11.83 -8.42 4.37
N ALA A 266 12.58 -9.49 4.06
CA ALA A 266 12.22 -10.47 3.03
C ALA A 266 11.04 -11.39 3.38
N SER A 267 10.57 -11.37 4.64
CA SER A 267 9.52 -12.26 5.16
C SER A 267 8.23 -11.50 5.53
N ALA A 268 8.17 -10.20 5.28
CA ALA A 268 6.98 -9.40 5.58
C ALA A 268 5.85 -9.73 4.59
N GLY A 269 4.76 -10.27 5.11
CA GLY A 269 3.57 -10.68 4.37
C GLY A 269 3.59 -12.13 3.87
N PHE A 270 2.41 -12.74 3.82
CA PHE A 270 2.18 -14.02 3.15
C PHE A 270 2.25 -13.79 1.63
N ARG A 271 3.43 -13.93 1.03
CA ARG A 271 3.50 -14.00 -0.43
C ARG A 271 3.04 -15.37 -0.87
N ALA A 272 1.87 -15.48 -1.46
CA ALA A 272 1.46 -16.65 -2.22
C ALA A 272 2.57 -16.98 -3.23
N GLY A 273 3.19 -18.14 -3.04
CA GLY A 273 4.31 -18.73 -3.72
C GLY A 273 4.79 -18.15 -5.04
N SER A 274 5.93 -17.47 -5.00
CA SER A 274 6.84 -17.48 -6.15
C SER A 274 7.62 -18.78 -6.12
N PRO A 275 7.64 -19.61 -7.18
CA PRO A 275 8.44 -20.83 -7.21
C PRO A 275 9.92 -20.47 -7.06
N ARG A 276 10.59 -21.04 -6.08
CA ARG A 276 12.04 -20.94 -5.93
C ARG A 276 12.68 -21.44 -7.23
N ARG A 277 13.37 -20.59 -7.95
CA ARG A 277 14.24 -21.02 -9.05
C ARG A 277 15.27 -22.00 -8.48
N PRO A 278 15.43 -23.21 -9.04
CA PRO A 278 16.45 -24.13 -8.61
C PRO A 278 17.82 -23.48 -8.77
N GLY A 279 18.59 -23.43 -7.69
CA GLY A 279 19.91 -22.79 -7.65
C GLY A 279 20.82 -23.37 -8.71
N ARG A 280 21.36 -22.52 -9.57
CA ARG A 280 22.50 -22.87 -10.43
C ARG A 280 23.67 -23.25 -9.52
N ARG A 281 24.04 -24.53 -9.52
CA ARG A 281 25.32 -25.00 -8.94
C ARG A 281 26.45 -24.25 -9.62
N ARG A 282 27.21 -23.48 -8.86
CA ARG A 282 28.52 -22.97 -9.34
C ARG A 282 29.46 -24.15 -9.50
N PRO A 283 30.21 -24.27 -10.62
CA PRO A 283 31.24 -25.28 -10.76
C PRO A 283 32.32 -25.06 -9.69
N GLY A 284 32.67 -26.15 -8.99
CA GLY A 284 33.68 -26.12 -7.95
C GLY A 284 35.06 -25.80 -8.54
N VAL A 285 35.71 -24.77 -8.01
CA VAL A 285 37.13 -24.51 -8.22
C VAL A 285 37.89 -25.49 -7.34
N GLY A 286 38.54 -26.43 -7.99
CA GLY A 286 39.37 -27.45 -7.36
C GLY A 286 40.53 -26.80 -6.58
N ARG A 287 40.66 -27.19 -5.31
CA ARG A 287 41.83 -26.91 -4.48
C ARG A 287 42.92 -27.88 -4.85
N SER A 288 43.98 -27.45 -5.55
CA SER A 288 45.27 -28.12 -5.56
C SER A 288 46.02 -27.77 -4.27
N ARG A 289 46.14 -28.76 -3.37
CA ARG A 289 47.14 -28.79 -2.32
C ARG A 289 48.41 -29.37 -2.93
N GLU A 290 49.51 -28.60 -2.99
CA GLU A 290 50.85 -29.20 -2.87
C GLU A 290 51.87 -28.14 -2.44
N ARG A 291 52.47 -28.45 -1.27
CA ARG A 291 53.85 -28.30 -0.80
C ARG A 291 54.53 -26.93 -1.01
N ARG A 292 54.88 -26.34 0.11
CA ARG A 292 56.26 -25.98 0.46
C ARG A 292 56.47 -25.91 1.98
N ARG A 293 57.00 -26.99 2.54
CA ARG A 293 57.85 -26.99 3.73
C ARG A 293 59.23 -26.51 3.33
N ARG A 294 59.96 -25.91 4.31
CA ARG A 294 61.41 -25.60 4.46
C ARG A 294 61.80 -24.19 4.00
N ARG A 295 62.03 -23.35 4.95
CA ARG A 295 63.34 -22.92 5.48
C ARG A 295 63.10 -21.98 6.68
N ARG A 296 63.36 -22.53 7.85
CA ARG A 296 63.95 -21.80 8.99
C ARG A 296 65.44 -21.85 8.78
N ASP A 297 66.05 -20.81 9.14
CA ASP A 297 67.34 -20.58 9.77
C ASP A 297 68.13 -19.50 9.05
N ALA A 298 68.64 -18.66 9.90
CA ALA A 298 69.83 -17.83 9.85
C ALA A 298 69.60 -16.31 9.67
N ALA A 299 69.95 -15.71 10.72
CA ALA A 299 70.79 -14.56 10.98
C ALA A 299 70.10 -13.29 11.49
N ARG A 300 70.35 -13.13 12.76
CA ARG A 300 70.59 -11.93 13.58
C ARG A 300 69.48 -10.93 13.76
#